data_ac355bfc591b0fbbf6f27accdfb327cb
#
_entry.id   ac355bfc591b0fbbf6f27accdfb327cb
#
_cell.length_a   1.000
_cell.length_b   1.000
_cell.length_c   1.000
_cell.angle_alpha   90.00
_cell.angle_beta   90.00
_cell.angle_gamma   90.00
#
_symmetry.space_group_name_H-M   'P 1'
#
loop_
_entity.id
_entity.type
_entity.pdbx_description
1 polymer ?
#
loop_
_entity_poly.entity_id
_entity_poly.type
_entity_poly.pdbx_seq_one_letter_code
_entity_poly.pdbx_strand_id
1 'polypeptide(L)'
;MKLQYFGVTTNNLKNIDIEITHGQTVMFSGPSGSGKSSIAVDTIHKISEDELFQLLNAREDVSRYTLREFSNILPSVCLQQENYNRNPHSTIATYFSLDIYFKQLFAIKNSVSQRHFQFNTSTSSCPVCNGSGNTFAPDPMLIIEYSSKLNEIPFRCWKASSIELYRQLISLYCEELGISHSKKFNELSEQHQHLFLNGKSDHKYRVEFTSNKRKHRKTGYYKGPIFEMIEELEKGSLPKHKQKYLSSVVCSACKGTRFANQSLVFDLYGKNIGELYLMDFESLHKWIINLKQEWSKKTNESRP
;
A
#
# COMPACT_ATOMS: atom_id res chain seq x y z
N MET A 1 41.26 -1.36 -17.11
CA MET A 1 40.81 -2.47 -16.28
C MET A 1 39.71 -3.18 -17.03
N LYS A 2 39.69 -4.51 -17.03
CA LYS A 2 38.63 -5.32 -17.64
C LYS A 2 37.92 -6.10 -16.55
N LEU A 3 36.59 -6.03 -16.48
CA LEU A 3 35.76 -6.89 -15.69
C LEU A 3 35.61 -8.22 -16.47
N GLN A 4 35.76 -9.36 -15.81
CA GLN A 4 35.79 -10.66 -16.47
C GLN A 4 34.89 -11.65 -15.74
N TYR A 5 34.10 -12.39 -16.51
CA TYR A 5 33.18 -13.41 -16.03
C TYR A 5 33.32 -14.63 -16.93
N PHE A 6 33.72 -15.77 -16.38
CA PHE A 6 34.02 -16.98 -17.15
C PHE A 6 33.08 -18.12 -16.82
N GLY A 7 32.66 -18.84 -17.84
CA GLY A 7 31.86 -20.03 -17.68
C GLY A 7 30.46 -19.75 -17.11
N VAL A 8 29.84 -18.65 -17.50
CA VAL A 8 28.54 -18.23 -16.97
C VAL A 8 27.43 -19.19 -17.45
N THR A 9 26.71 -19.80 -16.50
CA THR A 9 25.60 -20.71 -16.73
C THR A 9 24.33 -20.30 -16.00
N THR A 10 24.25 -19.07 -15.53
CA THR A 10 23.09 -18.52 -14.82
C THR A 10 21.83 -18.61 -15.68
N ASN A 11 20.76 -19.18 -15.13
CA ASN A 11 19.46 -19.40 -15.80
C ASN A 11 19.60 -20.21 -17.10
N ASN A 12 19.34 -19.58 -18.25
CA ASN A 12 19.40 -20.20 -19.58
C ASN A 12 20.72 -19.99 -20.32
N LEU A 13 21.74 -19.41 -19.68
CA LEU A 13 23.05 -19.18 -20.28
C LEU A 13 23.84 -20.48 -20.43
N LYS A 14 24.60 -20.60 -21.53
CA LYS A 14 25.28 -21.87 -21.93
C LYS A 14 26.79 -21.69 -21.90
N ASN A 15 27.35 -21.59 -20.68
CA ASN A 15 28.80 -21.54 -20.45
C ASN A 15 29.50 -20.44 -21.29
N ILE A 16 29.04 -19.20 -21.14
CA ILE A 16 29.58 -18.06 -21.89
C ILE A 16 30.61 -17.30 -21.07
N ASP A 17 31.61 -16.74 -21.76
CA ASP A 17 32.62 -15.84 -21.19
C ASP A 17 32.29 -14.40 -21.58
N ILE A 18 32.44 -13.47 -20.64
CA ILE A 18 32.10 -12.05 -20.82
C ILE A 18 33.27 -11.21 -20.35
N GLU A 19 33.73 -10.31 -21.19
CA GLU A 19 34.70 -9.25 -20.80
C GLU A 19 34.12 -7.87 -21.06
N ILE A 20 34.20 -6.98 -20.10
CA ILE A 20 33.72 -5.60 -20.18
C ILE A 20 34.89 -4.66 -19.83
N THR A 21 35.25 -3.80 -20.73
CA THR A 21 36.27 -2.78 -20.44
C THR A 21 35.67 -1.62 -19.66
N HIS A 22 36.33 -1.23 -18.60
CA HIS A 22 35.88 -0.08 -17.79
C HIS A 22 35.74 1.18 -18.61
N GLY A 23 34.63 1.93 -18.40
CA GLY A 23 34.35 3.17 -19.12
C GLY A 23 33.64 2.98 -20.47
N GLN A 24 33.35 1.74 -20.86
CA GLN A 24 32.59 1.46 -22.08
C GLN A 24 31.06 1.32 -21.78
N THR A 25 30.26 1.71 -22.77
CA THR A 25 28.83 1.39 -22.80
C THR A 25 28.63 0.07 -23.51
N VAL A 26 28.03 -0.92 -22.85
CA VAL A 26 27.75 -2.24 -23.39
C VAL A 26 26.24 -2.42 -23.54
N MET A 27 25.80 -2.84 -24.74
CA MET A 27 24.40 -3.12 -25.03
C MET A 27 24.20 -4.61 -25.29
N PHE A 28 23.30 -5.23 -24.52
CA PHE A 28 22.82 -6.61 -24.78
C PHE A 28 21.54 -6.55 -25.61
N SER A 29 21.57 -7.10 -26.82
CA SER A 29 20.44 -7.16 -27.75
C SER A 29 20.08 -8.61 -28.10
N GLY A 30 18.83 -8.85 -28.47
CA GLY A 30 18.33 -10.16 -28.87
C GLY A 30 16.85 -10.36 -28.56
N PRO A 31 16.24 -11.47 -29.01
CA PRO A 31 14.84 -11.76 -28.79
C PRO A 31 14.51 -11.98 -27.30
N SER A 32 13.22 -12.00 -26.96
CA SER A 32 12.77 -12.36 -25.60
C SER A 32 13.25 -13.75 -25.23
N GLY A 33 13.71 -13.93 -23.98
CA GLY A 33 14.25 -15.22 -23.51
C GLY A 33 15.70 -15.53 -23.93
N SER A 34 16.41 -14.66 -24.66
CA SER A 34 17.81 -14.90 -25.11
C SER A 34 18.87 -14.75 -24.00
N GLY A 35 18.48 -14.45 -22.75
CA GLY A 35 19.43 -14.35 -21.62
C GLY A 35 19.98 -12.96 -21.33
N LYS A 36 19.47 -11.88 -21.97
CA LYS A 36 19.95 -10.50 -21.74
C LYS A 36 19.89 -10.07 -20.26
N SER A 37 18.74 -10.27 -19.62
CA SER A 37 18.56 -9.98 -18.20
C SER A 37 19.38 -10.93 -17.32
N SER A 38 19.52 -12.20 -17.73
CA SER A 38 20.34 -13.18 -17.01
C SER A 38 21.82 -12.78 -16.99
N ILE A 39 22.32 -12.13 -18.05
CA ILE A 39 23.69 -11.59 -18.09
C ILE A 39 23.78 -10.32 -17.22
N ALA A 40 22.97 -9.31 -17.56
CA ALA A 40 23.17 -7.97 -16.99
C ALA A 40 22.74 -7.90 -15.50
N VAL A 41 21.60 -8.48 -15.16
CA VAL A 41 20.99 -8.38 -13.83
C VAL A 41 21.37 -9.59 -12.96
N ASP A 42 21.02 -10.79 -13.41
CA ASP A 42 21.16 -11.99 -12.59
C ASP A 42 22.61 -12.48 -12.45
N THR A 43 23.55 -12.00 -13.28
CA THR A 43 24.98 -12.33 -13.20
C THR A 43 25.79 -11.11 -12.79
N ILE A 44 25.97 -10.13 -13.70
CA ILE A 44 26.91 -9.02 -13.51
C ILE A 44 26.57 -8.17 -12.29
N HIS A 45 25.31 -7.71 -12.22
CA HIS A 45 24.87 -6.89 -11.08
C HIS A 45 24.86 -7.68 -9.79
N LYS A 46 24.34 -8.93 -9.81
CA LYS A 46 24.23 -9.75 -8.59
C LYS A 46 25.59 -10.08 -7.97
N ILE A 47 26.59 -10.40 -8.78
CA ILE A 47 27.98 -10.60 -8.30
C ILE A 47 28.51 -9.31 -7.67
N SER A 48 28.31 -8.15 -8.33
CA SER A 48 28.75 -6.86 -7.80
C SER A 48 28.07 -6.51 -6.47
N GLU A 49 26.80 -6.85 -6.33
CA GLU A 49 26.04 -6.66 -5.09
C GLU A 49 26.55 -7.55 -3.96
N ASP A 50 26.76 -8.85 -4.23
CA ASP A 50 27.25 -9.81 -3.25
C ASP A 50 28.67 -9.46 -2.77
N GLU A 51 29.58 -9.08 -3.68
CA GLU A 51 30.93 -8.61 -3.34
C GLU A 51 30.89 -7.36 -2.45
N LEU A 52 30.01 -6.39 -2.76
CA LEU A 52 29.84 -5.19 -1.94
C LEU A 52 29.30 -5.54 -0.55
N PHE A 53 28.33 -6.45 -0.44
CA PHE A 53 27.77 -6.89 0.84
C PHE A 53 28.79 -7.66 1.68
N GLN A 54 29.64 -8.48 1.08
CA GLN A 54 30.73 -9.16 1.78
C GLN A 54 31.74 -8.16 2.36
N LEU A 55 32.12 -7.15 1.59
CA LEU A 55 33.02 -6.08 2.05
C LEU A 55 32.43 -5.28 3.22
N LEU A 56 31.10 -5.13 3.26
CA LEU A 56 30.39 -4.40 4.31
C LEU A 56 29.98 -5.26 5.50
N ASN A 57 30.37 -6.55 5.56
CA ASN A 57 29.93 -7.54 6.56
C ASN A 57 28.40 -7.65 6.70
N ALA A 58 27.67 -7.45 5.62
CA ALA A 58 26.23 -7.40 5.61
C ALA A 58 25.64 -8.58 4.80
N ARG A 59 25.43 -9.72 5.42
CA ARG A 59 24.71 -10.93 4.98
C ARG A 59 25.50 -12.02 4.26
N GLU A 60 25.24 -13.26 4.68
CA GLU A 60 25.33 -14.48 3.89
C GLU A 60 24.00 -14.64 3.12
N ASP A 61 23.92 -14.28 1.87
CA ASP A 61 22.78 -14.64 1.01
C ASP A 61 23.22 -15.68 -0.02
N VAL A 62 22.36 -16.65 -0.28
CA VAL A 62 22.60 -17.72 -1.25
C VAL A 62 22.64 -17.14 -2.65
N SER A 63 23.81 -17.12 -3.26
CA SER A 63 24.03 -16.63 -4.62
C SER A 63 23.15 -17.39 -5.62
N ARG A 64 22.35 -16.67 -6.39
CA ARG A 64 21.47 -17.23 -7.44
C ARG A 64 22.13 -17.28 -8.83
N TYR A 65 23.41 -16.92 -8.92
CA TYR A 65 24.18 -16.98 -10.15
C TYR A 65 25.07 -18.21 -10.17
N THR A 66 25.40 -18.68 -11.38
CA THR A 66 26.30 -19.81 -11.57
C THR A 66 27.32 -19.49 -12.67
N LEU A 67 28.60 -19.50 -12.30
CA LEU A 67 29.72 -19.31 -13.20
C LEU A 67 30.96 -20.01 -12.63
N ARG A 68 32.03 -20.15 -13.47
CA ARG A 68 33.29 -20.76 -13.06
C ARG A 68 34.17 -19.80 -12.28
N GLU A 69 34.33 -18.56 -12.76
CA GLU A 69 35.25 -17.60 -12.20
C GLU A 69 34.87 -16.18 -12.59
N PHE A 70 35.19 -15.20 -11.76
CA PHE A 70 35.09 -13.77 -12.08
C PHE A 70 36.27 -13.00 -11.51
N SER A 71 36.58 -11.83 -12.13
CA SER A 71 37.64 -10.97 -11.64
C SER A 71 37.40 -9.49 -11.93
N ASN A 72 38.05 -8.62 -11.14
CA ASN A 72 38.00 -7.17 -11.26
C ASN A 72 36.58 -6.60 -11.16
N ILE A 73 35.78 -7.07 -10.21
CA ILE A 73 34.40 -6.62 -10.01
C ILE A 73 34.37 -5.20 -9.45
N LEU A 74 33.41 -4.40 -9.91
CA LEU A 74 33.13 -3.06 -9.43
C LEU A 74 31.72 -3.00 -8.84
N PRO A 75 31.49 -2.16 -7.82
CA PRO A 75 30.13 -1.87 -7.35
C PRO A 75 29.24 -1.42 -8.51
N SER A 76 28.02 -1.94 -8.56
CA SER A 76 27.07 -1.62 -9.62
C SER A 76 25.71 -1.15 -9.06
N VAL A 77 25.01 -0.32 -9.82
CA VAL A 77 23.64 0.08 -9.57
C VAL A 77 22.77 -0.46 -10.69
N CYS A 78 21.72 -1.21 -10.35
CA CYS A 78 20.79 -1.77 -11.31
C CYS A 78 19.49 -0.96 -11.35
N LEU A 79 19.15 -0.46 -12.53
CA LEU A 79 17.84 0.11 -12.81
C LEU A 79 17.03 -0.95 -13.57
N GLN A 80 16.18 -1.64 -12.85
CA GLN A 80 15.28 -2.62 -13.46
C GLN A 80 13.99 -1.94 -13.91
N GLN A 81 13.40 -2.51 -14.97
CA GLN A 81 12.02 -2.21 -15.33
C GLN A 81 11.11 -2.92 -14.31
N GLU A 82 10.93 -2.29 -13.14
CA GLU A 82 10.09 -2.85 -12.09
C GLU A 82 8.62 -2.71 -12.48
N ASN A 83 7.91 -3.82 -12.43
CA ASN A 83 6.48 -3.78 -12.19
C ASN A 83 6.27 -3.08 -10.85
N TYR A 84 5.38 -2.09 -10.81
CA TYR A 84 5.03 -1.30 -9.62
C TYR A 84 5.12 -2.13 -8.35
N ASN A 85 5.92 -1.66 -7.40
CA ASN A 85 6.06 -2.31 -6.11
C ASN A 85 4.68 -2.41 -5.44
N ARG A 86 4.10 -3.62 -5.45
CA ARG A 86 2.80 -3.90 -4.86
C ARG A 86 2.87 -4.13 -3.35
N ASN A 87 4.04 -3.99 -2.76
CA ASN A 87 4.19 -4.14 -1.32
C ASN A 87 3.58 -2.93 -0.60
N PRO A 88 2.46 -3.07 0.13
CA PRO A 88 1.79 -1.97 0.80
C PRO A 88 2.64 -1.35 1.92
N HIS A 89 3.70 -2.04 2.36
CA HIS A 89 4.65 -1.56 3.37
C HIS A 89 5.82 -0.77 2.78
N SER A 90 5.98 -0.73 1.46
CA SER A 90 7.04 0.08 0.84
C SER A 90 6.71 1.56 0.93
N THR A 91 7.71 2.36 1.27
CA THR A 91 7.65 3.82 1.30
C THR A 91 8.80 4.39 0.51
N ILE A 92 8.74 5.67 0.17
CA ILE A 92 9.85 6.40 -0.45
C ILE A 92 11.09 6.31 0.45
N ALA A 93 10.92 6.44 1.76
CA ALA A 93 12.01 6.32 2.72
C ALA A 93 12.68 4.94 2.69
N THR A 94 11.90 3.84 2.59
CA THR A 94 12.46 2.49 2.48
C THR A 94 13.08 2.24 1.11
N TYR A 95 12.54 2.79 0.04
CA TYR A 95 13.07 2.67 -1.30
C TYR A 95 14.47 3.31 -1.43
N PHE A 96 14.68 4.47 -0.81
CA PHE A 96 15.97 5.17 -0.80
C PHE A 96 16.83 4.84 0.43
N SER A 97 16.45 3.84 1.23
CA SER A 97 17.15 3.44 2.48
C SER A 97 17.31 4.56 3.52
N LEU A 98 16.51 5.60 3.44
CA LEU A 98 16.50 6.70 4.43
C LEU A 98 15.94 6.25 5.78
N ASP A 99 15.10 5.23 5.77
CA ASP A 99 14.48 4.66 6.98
C ASP A 99 15.52 4.11 7.97
N ILE A 100 16.66 3.61 7.50
CA ILE A 100 17.76 3.13 8.34
C ILE A 100 18.30 4.29 9.18
N TYR A 101 18.56 5.42 8.55
CA TYR A 101 19.09 6.61 9.23
C TYR A 101 18.07 7.21 10.21
N PHE A 102 16.80 7.28 9.83
CA PHE A 102 15.74 7.75 10.72
C PHE A 102 15.66 6.90 11.99
N LYS A 103 15.61 5.58 11.84
CA LYS A 103 15.56 4.66 12.97
C LYS A 103 16.77 4.81 13.89
N GLN A 104 17.97 4.97 13.33
CA GLN A 104 19.20 5.17 14.10
C GLN A 104 19.17 6.49 14.87
N LEU A 105 18.83 7.61 14.22
CA LEU A 105 18.78 8.92 14.85
C LEU A 105 17.79 8.96 16.01
N PHE A 106 16.57 8.41 15.81
CA PHE A 106 15.57 8.33 16.87
C PHE A 106 16.01 7.43 18.03
N ALA A 107 16.63 6.29 17.73
CA ALA A 107 17.12 5.35 18.74
C ALA A 107 18.22 5.97 19.60
N ILE A 108 19.19 6.64 18.98
CA ILE A 108 20.30 7.32 19.68
C ILE A 108 19.76 8.47 20.54
N LYS A 109 18.95 9.34 19.95
CA LYS A 109 18.41 10.54 20.63
C LYS A 109 17.60 10.18 21.88
N ASN A 110 16.81 9.11 21.80
CA ASN A 110 15.88 8.71 22.86
C ASN A 110 16.41 7.55 23.74
N SER A 111 17.62 7.05 23.48
CA SER A 111 18.23 5.91 24.21
C SER A 111 17.34 4.65 24.22
N VAL A 112 16.70 4.34 23.09
CA VAL A 112 15.80 3.20 22.90
C VAL A 112 16.22 2.33 21.72
N SER A 113 15.69 1.11 21.65
CA SER A 113 15.97 0.20 20.54
C SER A 113 15.36 0.70 19.22
N GLN A 114 16.06 0.53 18.12
CA GLN A 114 15.54 0.82 16.76
C GLN A 114 14.24 0.06 16.43
N ARG A 115 13.95 -1.04 17.14
CA ARG A 115 12.70 -1.81 16.95
C ARG A 115 11.45 -1.00 17.22
N HIS A 116 11.51 0.03 18.06
CA HIS A 116 10.38 0.95 18.28
C HIS A 116 9.99 1.77 17.04
N PHE A 117 10.86 1.80 16.03
CA PHE A 117 10.69 2.62 14.82
C PHE A 117 10.54 1.75 13.56
N GLN A 118 10.02 0.53 13.71
CA GLN A 118 9.78 -0.41 12.60
C GLN A 118 8.28 -0.64 12.42
N PHE A 119 7.65 0.03 11.46
CA PHE A 119 6.20 -0.10 11.19
C PHE A 119 5.78 -1.45 10.58
N ASN A 120 6.70 -2.39 10.42
CA ASN A 120 6.45 -3.77 9.97
C ASN A 120 6.54 -4.81 11.10
N THR A 121 6.57 -4.38 12.35
CA THR A 121 6.56 -5.26 13.52
C THR A 121 5.25 -5.11 14.28
N SER A 122 4.78 -6.18 14.91
CA SER A 122 3.51 -6.19 15.67
C SER A 122 3.44 -5.17 16.81
N THR A 123 4.60 -4.76 17.35
CA THR A 123 4.68 -3.80 18.46
C THR A 123 4.67 -2.37 18.03
N SER A 124 5.22 -2.05 16.86
CA SER A 124 5.42 -0.65 16.43
C SER A 124 4.56 -0.26 15.24
N SER A 125 3.91 -1.20 14.57
CA SER A 125 2.96 -0.91 13.49
C SER A 125 1.60 -0.48 14.03
N CYS A 126 0.94 0.39 13.29
CA CYS A 126 -0.45 0.76 13.57
C CYS A 126 -1.34 -0.50 13.57
N PRO A 127 -2.08 -0.79 14.67
CA PRO A 127 -2.88 -2.01 14.78
C PRO A 127 -4.08 -2.05 13.83
N VAL A 128 -4.51 -0.90 13.29
CA VAL A 128 -5.66 -0.81 12.38
C VAL A 128 -5.25 -1.14 10.93
N CYS A 129 -4.15 -0.58 10.45
CA CYS A 129 -3.69 -0.79 9.07
C CYS A 129 -2.48 -1.74 8.98
N ASN A 130 -2.02 -2.31 10.09
CA ASN A 130 -0.85 -3.19 10.16
C ASN A 130 0.39 -2.62 9.46
N GLY A 131 0.61 -1.29 9.59
CA GLY A 131 1.76 -0.61 9.00
C GLY A 131 1.65 -0.28 7.51
N SER A 132 0.52 -0.53 6.84
CA SER A 132 0.32 -0.14 5.43
C SER A 132 0.10 1.37 5.25
N GLY A 133 -0.37 2.07 6.28
CA GLY A 133 -0.74 3.48 6.26
C GLY A 133 -2.13 3.75 5.67
N ASN A 134 -2.72 2.74 5.01
CA ASN A 134 -4.03 2.82 4.38
C ASN A 134 -4.94 1.70 4.86
N THR A 135 -6.23 1.91 4.71
CA THR A 135 -7.28 0.92 4.91
C THR A 135 -8.17 0.88 3.68
N PHE A 136 -9.08 -0.08 3.62
CA PHE A 136 -10.06 -0.14 2.54
C PHE A 136 -11.42 0.30 3.07
N ALA A 137 -12.09 1.17 2.31
CA ALA A 137 -13.44 1.64 2.61
C ALA A 137 -14.34 1.56 1.37
N PRO A 138 -15.65 1.41 1.56
CA PRO A 138 -16.61 1.47 0.46
C PRO A 138 -16.51 2.81 -0.28
N ASP A 139 -16.40 2.75 -1.60
CA ASP A 139 -16.27 3.93 -2.46
C ASP A 139 -17.61 4.26 -3.13
N PRO A 140 -18.23 5.39 -2.79
CA PRO A 140 -19.49 5.82 -3.41
C PRO A 140 -19.42 5.88 -4.94
N MET A 141 -18.28 6.31 -5.51
CA MET A 141 -18.11 6.43 -6.96
C MET A 141 -18.15 5.07 -7.67
N LEU A 142 -17.69 4.01 -7.00
CA LEU A 142 -17.76 2.65 -7.52
C LEU A 142 -19.13 1.99 -7.30
N ILE A 143 -19.82 2.39 -6.22
CA ILE A 143 -21.09 1.78 -5.80
C ILE A 143 -22.27 2.35 -6.56
N ILE A 144 -22.30 3.66 -6.84
CA ILE A 144 -23.49 4.36 -7.27
C ILE A 144 -23.58 4.47 -8.81
N GLU A 145 -24.78 4.24 -9.34
CA GLU A 145 -25.19 4.64 -10.68
C GLU A 145 -26.06 5.90 -10.56
N TYR A 146 -25.41 7.07 -10.62
CA TYR A 146 -26.03 8.36 -10.31
C TYR A 146 -27.24 8.72 -11.20
N SER A 147 -27.28 8.23 -12.43
CA SER A 147 -28.35 8.47 -13.39
C SER A 147 -29.55 7.53 -13.26
N SER A 148 -29.42 6.47 -12.48
CA SER A 148 -30.49 5.49 -12.26
C SER A 148 -31.52 5.99 -11.26
N LYS A 149 -32.76 5.60 -11.47
CA LYS A 149 -33.87 5.87 -10.54
C LYS A 149 -33.79 4.96 -9.34
N LEU A 150 -34.37 5.38 -8.21
CA LEU A 150 -34.39 4.57 -6.99
C LEU A 150 -35.06 3.20 -7.19
N ASN A 151 -36.14 3.13 -7.96
CA ASN A 151 -36.82 1.87 -8.30
C ASN A 151 -36.02 0.97 -9.25
N GLU A 152 -35.02 1.49 -9.93
CA GLU A 152 -34.06 0.74 -10.76
C GLU A 152 -32.88 0.22 -9.97
N ILE A 153 -32.79 0.56 -8.68
CA ILE A 153 -31.73 0.20 -7.74
C ILE A 153 -30.36 0.74 -8.17
N PRO A 154 -30.01 1.98 -7.79
CA PRO A 154 -28.78 2.63 -8.22
C PRO A 154 -27.49 2.09 -7.59
N PHE A 155 -27.54 0.94 -6.91
CA PHE A 155 -26.41 0.42 -6.13
C PHE A 155 -25.85 -0.89 -6.70
N ARG A 156 -24.71 -0.78 -7.36
CA ARG A 156 -24.02 -1.87 -8.10
C ARG A 156 -23.52 -3.00 -7.21
N CYS A 157 -23.31 -2.74 -5.91
CA CYS A 157 -22.78 -3.74 -4.96
C CYS A 157 -23.82 -4.78 -4.50
N TRP A 158 -25.09 -4.56 -4.75
CA TRP A 158 -26.14 -5.50 -4.40
C TRP A 158 -26.27 -6.64 -5.42
N LYS A 159 -26.44 -7.86 -4.93
CA LYS A 159 -26.54 -9.04 -5.80
C LYS A 159 -27.82 -9.09 -6.60
N ALA A 160 -27.70 -9.50 -7.86
CA ALA A 160 -28.85 -9.75 -8.73
C ALA A 160 -29.87 -10.75 -8.13
N SER A 161 -29.41 -11.77 -7.43
CA SER A 161 -30.28 -12.77 -6.76
C SER A 161 -31.12 -12.20 -5.62
N SER A 162 -30.76 -11.05 -5.08
CA SER A 162 -31.47 -10.37 -3.99
C SER A 162 -32.09 -9.05 -4.44
N ILE A 163 -32.07 -8.77 -5.73
CA ILE A 163 -32.45 -7.47 -6.28
C ILE A 163 -33.90 -7.10 -5.95
N GLU A 164 -34.80 -8.08 -5.98
CA GLU A 164 -36.21 -7.85 -5.67
C GLU A 164 -36.46 -7.50 -4.21
N LEU A 165 -35.70 -8.11 -3.29
CA LEU A 165 -35.70 -7.73 -1.88
C LEU A 165 -35.28 -6.27 -1.71
N TYR A 166 -34.17 -5.87 -2.34
CA TYR A 166 -33.67 -4.50 -2.24
C TYR A 166 -34.61 -3.48 -2.87
N ARG A 167 -35.28 -3.84 -3.99
CA ARG A 167 -36.28 -2.98 -4.63
C ARG A 167 -37.43 -2.66 -3.67
N GLN A 168 -37.94 -3.66 -2.97
CA GLN A 168 -39.01 -3.44 -2.00
C GLN A 168 -38.54 -2.66 -0.78
N LEU A 169 -37.33 -2.96 -0.26
CA LEU A 169 -36.77 -2.18 0.85
C LEU A 169 -36.58 -0.70 0.49
N ILE A 170 -36.10 -0.40 -0.72
CA ILE A 170 -35.98 0.97 -1.19
C ILE A 170 -37.36 1.63 -1.29
N SER A 171 -38.35 0.94 -1.85
CA SER A 171 -39.71 1.48 -1.99
C SER A 171 -40.30 1.87 -0.65
N LEU A 172 -40.23 0.98 0.34
CA LEU A 172 -40.72 1.24 1.69
C LEU A 172 -39.96 2.36 2.39
N TYR A 173 -38.64 2.42 2.18
CA TYR A 173 -37.83 3.50 2.72
C TYR A 173 -38.10 4.85 2.05
N CYS A 174 -38.39 4.85 0.75
CA CYS A 174 -38.88 6.04 0.06
C CYS A 174 -40.22 6.55 0.63
N GLU A 175 -41.15 5.65 0.93
CA GLU A 175 -42.43 5.98 1.56
C GLU A 175 -42.24 6.62 2.92
N GLU A 176 -41.36 6.04 3.76
CA GLU A 176 -40.99 6.60 5.07
C GLU A 176 -40.41 8.00 4.99
N LEU A 177 -39.55 8.25 4.00
CA LEU A 177 -38.91 9.54 3.79
C LEU A 177 -39.75 10.55 2.99
N GLY A 178 -40.92 10.16 2.50
CA GLY A 178 -41.76 11.01 1.63
C GLY A 178 -41.15 11.31 0.28
N ILE A 179 -40.33 10.41 -0.25
CA ILE A 179 -39.58 10.58 -1.52
C ILE A 179 -40.19 9.70 -2.60
N SER A 180 -40.36 10.26 -3.81
CA SER A 180 -40.77 9.44 -4.95
C SER A 180 -39.66 8.49 -5.39
N HIS A 181 -39.98 7.19 -5.47
CA HIS A 181 -39.09 6.14 -5.95
C HIS A 181 -38.73 6.25 -7.44
N SER A 182 -39.40 7.11 -8.19
CA SER A 182 -39.11 7.41 -9.60
C SER A 182 -38.04 8.50 -9.80
N LYS A 183 -37.61 9.18 -8.72
CA LYS A 183 -36.49 10.14 -8.77
C LYS A 183 -35.18 9.45 -9.06
N LYS A 184 -34.33 10.10 -9.84
CA LYS A 184 -32.95 9.69 -10.03
C LYS A 184 -32.13 9.96 -8.78
N PHE A 185 -31.08 9.16 -8.55
CA PHE A 185 -30.24 9.32 -7.36
C PHE A 185 -29.56 10.70 -7.29
N ASN A 186 -29.12 11.25 -8.41
CA ASN A 186 -28.51 12.60 -8.50
C ASN A 186 -29.51 13.77 -8.33
N GLU A 187 -30.82 13.50 -8.38
CA GLU A 187 -31.88 14.50 -8.14
C GLU A 187 -32.28 14.60 -6.65
N LEU A 188 -31.72 13.75 -5.82
CA LEU A 188 -31.93 13.78 -4.37
C LEU A 188 -31.07 14.87 -3.72
N SER A 189 -31.57 15.47 -2.63
CA SER A 189 -30.75 16.32 -1.77
C SER A 189 -29.57 15.54 -1.19
N GLU A 190 -28.47 16.19 -0.85
CA GLU A 190 -27.31 15.58 -0.24
C GLU A 190 -27.68 14.78 1.03
N GLN A 191 -28.62 15.32 1.83
CA GLN A 191 -29.11 14.65 3.01
C GLN A 191 -29.80 13.33 2.66
N HIS A 192 -30.66 13.30 1.64
CA HIS A 192 -31.33 12.07 1.22
C HIS A 192 -30.34 11.09 0.58
N GLN A 193 -29.39 11.57 -0.24
CA GLN A 193 -28.34 10.70 -0.77
C GLN A 193 -27.55 10.04 0.37
N HIS A 194 -27.19 10.80 1.41
CA HIS A 194 -26.51 10.26 2.59
C HIS A 194 -27.34 9.20 3.31
N LEU A 195 -28.67 9.45 3.50
CA LEU A 195 -29.56 8.48 4.13
C LEU A 195 -29.66 7.18 3.33
N PHE A 196 -29.78 7.28 1.99
CA PHE A 196 -29.81 6.09 1.13
C PHE A 196 -28.50 5.31 1.13
N LEU A 197 -27.35 5.95 1.29
CA LEU A 197 -26.03 5.30 1.23
C LEU A 197 -25.59 4.76 2.61
N ASN A 198 -25.75 5.57 3.64
CA ASN A 198 -25.16 5.34 4.96
C ASN A 198 -26.23 5.10 6.03
N GLY A 199 -27.50 5.29 5.69
CA GLY A 199 -28.60 5.18 6.65
C GLY A 199 -29.04 3.75 6.90
N LYS A 200 -29.78 3.63 8.00
CA LYS A 200 -30.53 2.43 8.38
C LYS A 200 -31.91 2.89 8.82
N SER A 201 -32.98 2.18 8.40
CA SER A 201 -34.33 2.50 8.86
C SER A 201 -34.49 2.27 10.37
N ASP A 202 -35.35 3.05 11.01
CA ASP A 202 -35.61 2.94 12.45
C ASP A 202 -36.37 1.66 12.82
N HIS A 203 -37.17 1.16 11.91
CA HIS A 203 -37.98 -0.05 12.11
C HIS A 203 -37.72 -1.11 11.02
N LYS A 204 -38.15 -2.31 11.28
CA LYS A 204 -38.07 -3.43 10.34
C LYS A 204 -39.27 -3.44 9.41
N TYR A 205 -38.98 -3.52 8.10
CA TYR A 205 -40.03 -3.75 7.09
C TYR A 205 -40.30 -5.23 6.91
N ARG A 206 -41.57 -5.57 6.69
CA ARG A 206 -41.96 -6.89 6.22
C ARG A 206 -42.05 -6.84 4.69
N VAL A 207 -41.22 -7.61 4.02
CA VAL A 207 -41.15 -7.70 2.57
C VAL A 207 -41.50 -9.07 2.06
N GLU A 208 -42.28 -9.13 0.98
CA GLU A 208 -42.63 -10.37 0.28
C GLU A 208 -42.10 -10.28 -1.13
N PHE A 209 -41.17 -11.12 -1.53
CA PHE A 209 -40.56 -11.09 -2.84
C PHE A 209 -40.46 -12.49 -3.45
N THR A 210 -40.39 -12.55 -4.77
CA THR A 210 -40.24 -13.81 -5.50
C THR A 210 -38.78 -13.91 -5.99
N SER A 211 -38.10 -14.99 -5.64
CA SER A 211 -36.79 -15.33 -6.15
C SER A 211 -36.77 -16.81 -6.53
N ASN A 212 -36.20 -17.13 -7.69
CA ASN A 212 -36.12 -18.49 -8.23
C ASN A 212 -37.52 -19.20 -8.25
N LYS A 213 -38.55 -18.49 -8.68
CA LYS A 213 -39.96 -18.95 -8.74
C LYS A 213 -40.58 -19.33 -7.39
N ARG A 214 -39.92 -18.96 -6.28
CA ARG A 214 -40.45 -19.19 -4.91
C ARG A 214 -40.77 -17.86 -4.23
N LYS A 215 -41.90 -17.82 -3.51
CA LYS A 215 -42.27 -16.68 -2.67
C LYS A 215 -41.48 -16.74 -1.37
N HIS A 216 -40.86 -15.61 -1.00
CA HIS A 216 -40.11 -15.45 0.23
C HIS A 216 -40.76 -14.32 1.05
N ARG A 217 -40.81 -14.53 2.37
CA ARG A 217 -41.17 -13.51 3.35
C ARG A 217 -39.96 -13.22 4.21
N LYS A 218 -39.58 -11.96 4.31
CA LYS A 218 -38.46 -11.55 5.15
C LYS A 218 -38.79 -10.27 5.92
N THR A 219 -38.33 -10.20 7.16
CA THR A 219 -38.42 -8.99 7.97
C THR A 219 -37.02 -8.47 8.19
N GLY A 220 -36.77 -7.23 7.85
CA GLY A 220 -35.43 -6.63 7.95
C GLY A 220 -35.45 -5.11 7.86
N TYR A 221 -34.39 -4.51 8.30
CA TYR A 221 -34.17 -3.07 8.12
C TYR A 221 -33.76 -2.76 6.69
N TYR A 222 -34.11 -1.57 6.19
CA TYR A 222 -33.32 -0.97 5.14
C TYR A 222 -31.93 -0.68 5.70
N LYS A 223 -30.91 -1.02 4.96
CA LYS A 223 -29.52 -0.64 5.22
C LYS A 223 -28.91 -0.12 3.93
N GLY A 224 -28.40 1.09 3.95
CA GLY A 224 -27.69 1.64 2.82
C GLY A 224 -26.47 0.79 2.46
N PRO A 225 -26.08 0.73 1.18
CA PRO A 225 -25.02 -0.15 0.72
C PRO A 225 -23.66 0.10 1.42
N ILE A 226 -23.34 1.34 1.73
CA ILE A 226 -22.11 1.69 2.45
C ILE A 226 -22.19 1.23 3.90
N PHE A 227 -23.31 1.48 4.57
CA PHE A 227 -23.56 0.99 5.94
C PHE A 227 -23.42 -0.53 6.02
N GLU A 228 -24.07 -1.26 5.09
CA GLU A 228 -24.01 -2.72 5.04
C GLU A 228 -22.57 -3.21 4.83
N MET A 229 -21.81 -2.61 3.90
CA MET A 229 -20.43 -2.99 3.62
C MET A 229 -19.50 -2.69 4.80
N ILE A 230 -19.71 -1.60 5.53
CA ILE A 230 -18.92 -1.29 6.74
C ILE A 230 -19.17 -2.34 7.82
N GLU A 231 -20.44 -2.70 8.09
CA GLU A 231 -20.76 -3.77 9.04
C GLU A 231 -20.13 -5.12 8.64
N GLU A 232 -20.11 -5.43 7.34
CA GLU A 232 -19.50 -6.65 6.80
C GLU A 232 -17.96 -6.63 6.94
N LEU A 233 -17.31 -5.47 6.73
CA LEU A 233 -15.87 -5.28 6.92
C LEU A 233 -15.48 -5.47 8.40
N GLU A 234 -16.19 -4.83 9.31
CA GLU A 234 -15.96 -4.93 10.76
C GLU A 234 -16.08 -6.36 11.28
N LYS A 235 -17.02 -7.13 10.72
CA LYS A 235 -17.22 -8.55 11.04
C LYS A 235 -16.26 -9.49 10.29
N GLY A 236 -15.40 -8.99 9.41
CA GLY A 236 -14.55 -9.80 8.54
C GLY A 236 -15.32 -10.69 7.55
N SER A 237 -16.57 -10.35 7.25
CA SER A 237 -17.49 -11.16 6.45
C SER A 237 -17.83 -10.57 5.08
N LEU A 238 -17.07 -9.57 4.60
CA LEU A 238 -17.33 -8.91 3.33
C LEU A 238 -17.25 -9.90 2.15
N PRO A 239 -18.33 -10.08 1.38
CA PRO A 239 -18.33 -11.00 0.25
C PRO A 239 -17.34 -10.60 -0.85
N LYS A 240 -16.70 -11.57 -1.50
CA LYS A 240 -15.69 -11.34 -2.56
C LYS A 240 -16.18 -10.40 -3.67
N HIS A 241 -17.46 -10.52 -4.09
CA HIS A 241 -18.01 -9.69 -5.15
C HIS A 241 -18.16 -8.20 -4.76
N LYS A 242 -18.18 -7.87 -3.44
CA LYS A 242 -18.22 -6.50 -2.93
C LYS A 242 -16.83 -5.87 -2.83
N GLN A 243 -15.75 -6.66 -2.81
CA GLN A 243 -14.38 -6.15 -2.65
C GLN A 243 -13.97 -5.16 -3.76
N LYS A 244 -14.49 -5.33 -4.98
CA LYS A 244 -14.24 -4.42 -6.11
C LYS A 244 -14.84 -3.01 -5.94
N TYR A 245 -15.68 -2.81 -4.94
CA TYR A 245 -16.29 -1.52 -4.60
C TYR A 245 -15.61 -0.83 -3.42
N LEU A 246 -14.45 -1.34 -3.02
CA LEU A 246 -13.59 -0.71 -2.03
C LEU A 246 -12.50 0.10 -2.72
N SER A 247 -12.18 1.24 -2.15
CA SER A 247 -10.97 2.00 -2.49
C SER A 247 -10.03 2.11 -1.30
N SER A 248 -8.76 2.37 -1.59
CA SER A 248 -7.74 2.60 -0.57
C SER A 248 -7.90 4.01 -0.01
N VAL A 249 -8.05 4.14 1.30
CA VAL A 249 -8.15 5.42 2.01
C VAL A 249 -7.07 5.50 3.08
N VAL A 250 -6.64 6.71 3.41
CA VAL A 250 -5.68 6.94 4.49
C VAL A 250 -6.24 6.38 5.80
N CYS A 251 -5.45 5.61 6.52
CA CYS A 251 -5.85 5.03 7.80
C CYS A 251 -6.22 6.13 8.81
N SER A 252 -7.44 6.11 9.31
CA SER A 252 -7.95 7.10 10.27
C SER A 252 -7.23 7.07 11.63
N ALA A 253 -6.72 5.91 12.03
CA ALA A 253 -6.03 5.73 13.30
C ALA A 253 -4.63 6.34 13.30
N CYS A 254 -3.80 6.02 12.29
CA CYS A 254 -2.44 6.53 12.21
C CYS A 254 -2.28 7.72 11.25
N LYS A 255 -3.33 8.14 10.56
CA LYS A 255 -3.31 9.24 9.59
C LYS A 255 -2.19 9.11 8.54
N GLY A 256 -1.94 7.87 8.11
CA GLY A 256 -0.91 7.54 7.11
C GLY A 256 0.50 7.36 7.67
N THR A 257 0.77 7.64 8.94
CA THR A 257 2.12 7.51 9.53
C THR A 257 2.61 6.08 9.61
N ARG A 258 1.72 5.08 9.58
CA ARG A 258 2.00 3.63 9.67
C ARG A 258 2.36 3.11 11.06
N PHE A 259 2.72 4.00 11.99
CA PHE A 259 3.19 3.66 13.33
C PHE A 259 2.07 3.59 14.35
N ALA A 260 2.27 2.77 15.38
CA ALA A 260 1.47 2.78 16.58
C ALA A 260 1.79 4.03 17.43
N ASN A 261 0.84 4.48 18.23
CA ASN A 261 1.00 5.67 19.06
C ASN A 261 2.23 5.61 19.97
N GLN A 262 2.57 4.44 20.51
CA GLN A 262 3.76 4.25 21.34
C GLN A 262 5.09 4.53 20.62
N SER A 263 5.12 4.47 19.29
CA SER A 263 6.29 4.84 18.49
C SER A 263 6.33 6.34 18.18
N LEU A 264 5.17 7.00 18.20
CA LEU A 264 5.02 8.41 17.88
C LEU A 264 5.27 9.35 19.07
N VAL A 265 5.42 8.82 20.28
CA VAL A 265 5.75 9.63 21.48
C VAL A 265 7.22 10.07 21.50
N PHE A 266 8.07 9.43 20.74
CA PHE A 266 9.49 9.77 20.65
C PHE A 266 9.70 10.97 19.72
N ASP A 267 10.49 11.92 20.21
CA ASP A 267 10.80 13.17 19.51
C ASP A 267 12.24 13.19 18.99
N LEU A 268 12.39 13.77 17.80
CA LEU A 268 13.68 14.14 17.23
C LEU A 268 13.60 15.60 16.73
N TYR A 269 14.02 16.53 17.58
CA TYR A 269 14.02 17.96 17.29
C TYR A 269 12.66 18.48 16.80
N GLY A 270 11.62 18.23 17.59
CA GLY A 270 10.25 18.68 17.35
C GLY A 270 9.46 17.86 16.32
N LYS A 271 9.97 16.68 15.92
CA LYS A 271 9.30 15.79 14.98
C LYS A 271 9.30 14.35 15.49
N ASN A 272 8.16 13.68 15.38
CA ASN A 272 8.13 12.22 15.55
C ASN A 272 8.47 11.49 14.23
N ILE A 273 8.75 10.19 14.32
CA ILE A 273 9.16 9.43 13.15
C ILE A 273 8.08 9.37 12.05
N GLY A 274 6.80 9.31 12.43
CA GLY A 274 5.71 9.28 11.47
C GLY A 274 5.61 10.57 10.65
N GLU A 275 5.88 11.72 11.25
CA GLU A 275 5.92 12.99 10.54
C GLU A 275 7.04 13.02 9.49
N LEU A 276 8.22 12.44 9.78
CA LEU A 276 9.31 12.37 8.80
C LEU A 276 8.92 11.52 7.58
N TYR A 277 8.18 10.43 7.79
CA TYR A 277 7.71 9.58 6.68
C TYR A 277 6.63 10.24 5.81
N LEU A 278 5.94 11.25 6.34
CA LEU A 278 4.91 12.02 5.62
C LEU A 278 5.45 13.29 4.96
N MET A 279 6.69 13.69 5.28
CA MET A 279 7.30 14.86 4.67
C MET A 279 7.59 14.64 3.18
N ASP A 280 7.36 15.68 2.38
CA ASP A 280 7.95 15.78 1.06
C ASP A 280 9.48 15.98 1.13
N PHE A 281 10.17 15.73 0.02
CA PHE A 281 11.64 15.81 -0.01
C PHE A 281 12.20 17.21 0.28
N GLU A 282 11.51 18.26 -0.14
CA GLU A 282 11.96 19.63 0.09
C GLU A 282 11.87 19.99 1.58
N SER A 283 10.77 19.66 2.21
CA SER A 283 10.55 19.85 3.65
C SER A 283 11.53 19.02 4.48
N LEU A 284 11.75 17.77 4.10
CA LEU A 284 12.73 16.90 4.75
C LEU A 284 14.15 17.45 4.63
N HIS A 285 14.54 17.91 3.45
CA HIS A 285 15.86 18.50 3.22
C HIS A 285 16.09 19.75 4.08
N LYS A 286 15.12 20.66 4.11
CA LYS A 286 15.17 21.87 4.96
C LYS A 286 15.30 21.50 6.46
N TRP A 287 14.52 20.50 6.90
CA TRP A 287 14.58 20.03 8.28
C TRP A 287 15.96 19.43 8.63
N ILE A 288 16.56 18.62 7.73
CA ILE A 288 17.89 18.04 7.94
C ILE A 288 18.98 19.13 8.02
N ILE A 289 18.90 20.17 7.19
CA ILE A 289 19.84 21.30 7.27
C ILE A 289 19.75 22.01 8.62
N ASN A 290 18.55 22.30 9.08
CA ASN A 290 18.32 22.91 10.39
C ASN A 290 18.83 22.02 11.54
N LEU A 291 18.56 20.73 11.47
CA LEU A 291 19.07 19.74 12.42
C LEU A 291 20.60 19.76 12.52
N LYS A 292 21.29 19.80 11.37
CA LYS A 292 22.75 19.90 11.32
C LYS A 292 23.27 21.18 11.98
N GLN A 293 22.61 22.30 11.77
CA GLN A 293 22.98 23.57 12.39
C GLN A 293 22.80 23.57 13.92
N GLU A 294 21.68 23.05 14.41
CA GLU A 294 21.44 22.92 15.85
C GLU A 294 22.44 21.96 16.51
N TRP A 295 22.78 20.86 15.85
CA TRP A 295 23.76 19.92 16.38
C TRP A 295 25.15 20.53 16.44
N SER A 296 25.56 21.29 15.41
CA SER A 296 26.85 21.97 15.39
C SER A 296 26.97 23.04 16.50
N LYS A 297 25.90 23.74 16.84
CA LYS A 297 25.87 24.71 17.96
C LYS A 297 26.09 24.00 19.30
N LYS A 298 25.36 22.93 19.57
CA LYS A 298 25.47 22.16 20.84
C LYS A 298 26.84 21.49 21.01
N THR A 299 27.47 21.01 19.94
CA THR A 299 28.82 20.43 20.03
C THR A 299 29.91 21.48 20.24
N ASN A 300 29.70 22.73 19.81
CA ASN A 300 30.63 23.83 20.09
C ASN A 300 30.46 24.41 21.51
N GLU A 301 29.24 24.37 22.09
CA GLU A 301 29.01 24.80 23.46
C GLU A 301 29.46 23.76 24.52
N SER A 302 29.67 22.50 24.12
CA SER A 302 30.11 21.40 25.01
C SER A 302 31.62 21.12 24.94
N ARG A 303 32.42 21.93 24.23
CA ARG A 303 33.88 21.86 24.27
C ARG A 303 34.38 22.78 25.38
N PRO A 304 35.09 22.25 26.41
CA PRO A 304 35.67 23.01 27.49
C PRO A 304 36.75 23.97 26.99
#